data_4d2bb9a859370091a6d34d4fd1b48043
#
_entry.id   4d2bb9a859370091a6d34d4fd1b48043
#
_cell.length_a   1.000
_cell.length_b   1.000
_cell.length_c   1.000
_cell.angle_alpha   90.00
_cell.angle_beta   90.00
_cell.angle_gamma   90.00
#
_symmetry.space_group_name_H-M   'P 1'
#
loop_
_entity.id
_entity.type
_entity.pdbx_description
1 polymer ?
#
loop_
_entity_poly.entity_id
_entity_poly.type
_entity_poly.pdbx_seq_one_letter_code
_entity_poly.pdbx_strand_id
1 'polypeptide(L)'
;RAGYTALCTMPNLNPAPDCPENLKAQTDIIERDAVIDVLPFGTITKGRKGEGEVVDFESMADKVVGFSDDGTGVQTGELMEKAMVRCAKLNKIISAHCEVNDLLKGGYIHDGVYCKEHGHKGICSKSEWAQIERDCKLAEKTGCRYHVCHISTKESVDIIRKAKARGVKVTCETGPHYLTMCDEDLLEDGRFKMNPPLRSREDMNALIEGVKDGTIDVIATDHAPHSKEEKSKGLKGSAMGVVGLETAFGVLNTKLVKTGVISLEKLIDMMSVKPREIFDISGGKIEVGAPADLALLDIDKEWCVDPEKFVTMGRATPFQDWKLQGENLLTIYKGEIVYEAL
;
A
#
# COMPACT_ATOMS: atom_id res chain seq x y z
N ARG A 1 -3.39 15.78 8.72
CA ARG A 1 -4.17 15.34 9.88
C ARG A 1 -3.67 14.01 10.44
N ALA A 2 -3.24 13.09 9.60
CA ALA A 2 -2.81 11.76 10.02
C ALA A 2 -1.32 11.64 10.41
N GLY A 3 -0.56 12.73 10.42
CA GLY A 3 0.86 12.75 10.81
C GLY A 3 1.86 12.47 9.69
N TYR A 4 1.39 12.26 8.46
CA TYR A 4 2.30 12.03 7.33
C TYR A 4 2.91 13.36 6.85
N THR A 5 4.21 13.33 6.55
CA THR A 5 4.96 14.44 5.94
C THR A 5 5.40 14.12 4.51
N ALA A 6 5.23 12.88 4.08
CA ALA A 6 5.42 12.44 2.70
C ALA A 6 4.44 11.31 2.36
N LEU A 7 4.00 11.27 1.12
CA LEU A 7 3.15 10.22 0.56
C LEU A 7 3.68 9.79 -0.81
N CYS A 8 3.67 8.49 -1.09
CA CYS A 8 3.87 7.97 -2.44
C CYS A 8 2.50 7.67 -3.06
N THR A 9 2.25 8.17 -4.27
CA THR A 9 0.96 8.00 -4.95
C THR A 9 1.06 7.03 -6.10
N MET A 10 0.20 6.01 -6.10
CA MET A 10 0.14 5.03 -7.17
C MET A 10 -0.40 5.64 -8.48
N PRO A 11 -0.03 5.08 -9.66
CA PRO A 11 -0.36 5.66 -10.96
C PRO A 11 -1.80 5.37 -11.43
N ASN A 12 -2.76 5.26 -10.49
CA ASN A 12 -4.18 4.96 -10.73
C ASN A 12 -4.96 6.19 -11.17
N LEU A 13 -4.45 6.90 -12.18
CA LEU A 13 -5.00 8.16 -12.67
C LEU A 13 -5.55 8.03 -14.09
N ASN A 14 -6.34 9.04 -14.50
CA ASN A 14 -6.80 9.20 -15.86
C ASN A 14 -6.55 10.67 -16.31
N PRO A 15 -5.58 10.92 -17.21
CA PRO A 15 -4.73 9.92 -17.87
C PRO A 15 -3.74 9.25 -16.91
N ALA A 16 -3.36 8.00 -17.20
CA ALA A 16 -2.31 7.31 -16.46
C ALA A 16 -0.94 7.98 -16.73
N PRO A 17 -0.06 8.15 -15.72
CA PRO A 17 1.25 8.79 -15.88
C PRO A 17 2.26 7.86 -16.59
N ASP A 18 2.00 7.57 -17.87
CA ASP A 18 2.76 6.66 -18.72
C ASP A 18 3.70 7.37 -19.70
N CYS A 19 3.71 8.69 -19.66
CA CYS A 19 4.62 9.59 -20.38
C CYS A 19 4.81 10.90 -19.60
N PRO A 20 5.82 11.73 -19.94
CA PRO A 20 6.07 13.00 -19.26
C PRO A 20 4.87 13.96 -19.27
N GLU A 21 4.10 14.00 -20.33
CA GLU A 21 2.94 14.89 -20.49
C GLU A 21 1.82 14.50 -19.53
N ASN A 22 1.52 13.19 -19.43
CA ASN A 22 0.50 12.68 -18.52
C ASN A 22 0.94 12.80 -17.05
N LEU A 23 2.23 12.55 -16.75
CA LEU A 23 2.78 12.76 -15.42
C LEU A 23 2.72 14.24 -15.00
N LYS A 24 2.93 15.17 -15.96
CA LYS A 24 2.86 16.61 -15.69
C LYS A 24 1.50 17.05 -15.19
N ALA A 25 0.42 16.45 -15.64
CA ALA A 25 -0.93 16.75 -15.16
C ALA A 25 -1.08 16.50 -13.65
N GLN A 26 -0.40 15.48 -13.12
CA GLN A 26 -0.37 15.19 -11.68
C GLN A 26 0.59 16.14 -10.94
N THR A 27 1.80 16.32 -11.45
CA THR A 27 2.82 17.13 -10.75
C THR A 27 2.44 18.60 -10.67
N ASP A 28 1.76 19.16 -11.68
CA ASP A 28 1.24 20.55 -11.62
C ASP A 28 0.21 20.73 -10.48
N ILE A 29 -0.63 19.74 -10.21
CA ILE A 29 -1.56 19.76 -9.09
C ILE A 29 -0.83 19.62 -7.77
N ILE A 30 0.14 18.72 -7.69
CA ILE A 30 0.96 18.53 -6.50
C ILE A 30 1.70 19.83 -6.13
N GLU A 31 2.37 20.45 -7.11
CA GLU A 31 3.10 21.71 -6.89
C GLU A 31 2.19 22.86 -6.43
N ARG A 32 0.94 22.91 -6.89
CA ARG A 32 -0.01 23.95 -6.54
C ARG A 32 -0.67 23.75 -5.19
N ASP A 33 -1.05 22.52 -4.87
CA ASP A 33 -2.05 22.24 -3.80
C ASP A 33 -1.48 21.40 -2.64
N ALA A 34 -0.36 20.69 -2.81
CA ALA A 34 0.13 19.80 -1.76
C ALA A 34 0.81 20.57 -0.63
N VAL A 35 0.43 20.26 0.60
CA VAL A 35 1.01 20.85 1.83
C VAL A 35 2.11 20.00 2.44
N ILE A 36 2.36 18.82 1.90
CA ILE A 36 3.44 17.87 2.24
C ILE A 36 4.05 17.31 0.97
N ASP A 37 5.15 16.56 1.06
CA ASP A 37 5.71 15.88 -0.10
C ASP A 37 4.73 14.81 -0.64
N VAL A 38 4.40 14.92 -1.92
CA VAL A 38 3.62 13.93 -2.67
C VAL A 38 4.47 13.43 -3.83
N LEU A 39 4.87 12.17 -3.78
CA LEU A 39 5.87 11.55 -4.65
C LEU A 39 5.17 10.56 -5.60
N PRO A 40 5.05 10.86 -6.89
CA PRO A 40 4.33 10.01 -7.82
C PRO A 40 5.13 8.79 -8.26
N PHE A 41 4.43 7.69 -8.54
CA PHE A 41 4.91 6.60 -9.38
C PHE A 41 4.53 6.86 -10.85
N GLY A 42 5.44 6.47 -11.78
CA GLY A 42 5.08 6.30 -13.18
C GLY A 42 4.53 4.89 -13.43
N THR A 43 3.86 4.67 -14.58
CA THR A 43 3.41 3.34 -14.94
C THR A 43 4.56 2.46 -15.46
N ILE A 44 4.41 1.14 -15.37
CA ILE A 44 5.33 0.17 -16.01
C ILE A 44 4.94 0.01 -17.48
N THR A 45 3.64 -0.11 -17.76
CA THR A 45 3.12 -0.31 -19.12
C THR A 45 2.32 0.90 -19.59
N LYS A 46 2.26 1.07 -20.92
CA LYS A 46 1.45 2.13 -21.53
C LYS A 46 -0.02 2.00 -21.12
N GLY A 47 -0.58 3.11 -20.63
CA GLY A 47 -1.95 3.16 -20.14
C GLY A 47 -2.20 2.31 -18.89
N ARG A 48 -1.15 1.85 -18.18
CA ARG A 48 -1.27 1.02 -16.97
C ARG A 48 -2.10 -0.26 -17.18
N LYS A 49 -1.87 -0.95 -18.29
CA LYS A 49 -2.69 -2.13 -18.69
C LYS A 49 -2.14 -3.45 -18.15
N GLY A 50 -0.90 -3.47 -17.65
CA GLY A 50 -0.22 -4.72 -17.28
C GLY A 50 0.20 -5.59 -18.46
N GLU A 51 -0.05 -5.14 -19.69
CA GLU A 51 0.22 -5.82 -20.93
C GLU A 51 0.63 -4.85 -22.05
N GLY A 52 1.03 -5.36 -23.21
CA GLY A 52 1.43 -4.57 -24.38
C GLY A 52 2.89 -4.11 -24.30
N GLU A 53 3.13 -2.82 -24.20
CA GLU A 53 4.48 -2.24 -24.21
C GLU A 53 4.83 -1.55 -22.89
N VAL A 54 6.10 -1.62 -22.51
CA VAL A 54 6.63 -0.82 -21.41
C VAL A 54 6.73 0.65 -21.83
N VAL A 55 6.67 1.54 -20.83
CA VAL A 55 6.85 3.00 -21.03
C VAL A 55 8.29 3.36 -21.31
N ASP A 56 8.54 4.61 -21.65
CA ASP A 56 9.88 5.21 -21.68
C ASP A 56 10.30 5.62 -20.26
N PHE A 57 10.93 4.69 -19.53
CA PHE A 57 11.35 4.90 -18.14
C PHE A 57 12.34 6.07 -18.01
N GLU A 58 13.27 6.23 -18.99
CA GLU A 58 14.32 7.23 -18.98
C GLU A 58 13.75 8.65 -18.96
N SER A 59 12.66 8.86 -19.69
CA SER A 59 12.03 10.20 -19.80
C SER A 59 11.33 10.65 -18.50
N MET A 60 11.03 9.72 -17.60
CA MET A 60 10.28 10.01 -16.35
C MET A 60 11.10 9.77 -15.09
N ALA A 61 12.23 9.05 -15.16
CA ALA A 61 12.96 8.55 -14.00
C ALA A 61 13.25 9.60 -12.93
N ASP A 62 13.62 10.82 -13.32
CA ASP A 62 13.99 11.90 -12.38
C ASP A 62 12.77 12.52 -11.67
N LYS A 63 11.55 12.26 -12.14
CA LYS A 63 10.32 12.86 -11.65
C LYS A 63 9.44 11.89 -10.85
N VAL A 64 9.81 10.62 -10.80
CA VAL A 64 9.04 9.58 -10.12
C VAL A 64 9.88 8.85 -9.08
N VAL A 65 9.24 8.39 -8.01
CA VAL A 65 9.90 7.59 -6.96
C VAL A 65 10.24 6.19 -7.46
N GLY A 66 9.45 5.65 -8.35
CA GLY A 66 9.58 4.34 -8.97
C GLY A 66 8.51 4.10 -10.02
N PHE A 67 8.31 2.87 -10.42
CA PHE A 67 7.32 2.49 -11.42
C PHE A 67 6.40 1.39 -10.91
N SER A 68 5.11 1.50 -11.26
CA SER A 68 4.07 0.57 -10.82
C SER A 68 2.95 0.49 -11.86
N ASP A 69 2.33 -0.67 -12.00
CA ASP A 69 1.02 -0.82 -12.65
C ASP A 69 -0.04 -1.17 -11.60
N ASP A 70 0.00 -0.48 -10.45
CA ASP A 70 -0.89 -0.77 -9.32
C ASP A 70 -2.35 -0.90 -9.75
N GLY A 71 -3.03 -1.90 -9.16
CA GLY A 71 -4.42 -2.28 -9.46
C GLY A 71 -4.59 -3.12 -10.73
N THR A 72 -3.51 -3.51 -11.44
CA THR A 72 -3.61 -4.31 -12.67
C THR A 72 -2.62 -5.49 -12.69
N GLY A 73 -1.41 -5.30 -12.17
CA GLY A 73 -0.32 -6.27 -12.25
C GLY A 73 0.24 -6.45 -13.67
N VAL A 74 1.53 -6.75 -13.78
CA VAL A 74 2.17 -7.05 -15.07
C VAL A 74 2.00 -8.53 -15.39
N GLN A 75 1.25 -8.85 -16.46
CA GLN A 75 0.74 -10.20 -16.67
C GLN A 75 1.77 -11.20 -17.19
N THR A 76 2.81 -10.78 -17.91
CA THR A 76 3.80 -11.70 -18.46
C THR A 76 5.20 -11.50 -17.84
N GLY A 77 5.92 -12.61 -17.65
CA GLY A 77 7.31 -12.56 -17.15
C GLY A 77 8.25 -11.83 -18.11
N GLU A 78 8.04 -11.95 -19.42
CA GLU A 78 8.85 -11.26 -20.44
C GLU A 78 8.73 -9.73 -20.31
N LEU A 79 7.50 -9.22 -20.15
CA LEU A 79 7.25 -7.79 -20.00
C LEU A 79 7.84 -7.25 -18.69
N MET A 80 7.64 -7.99 -17.58
CA MET A 80 8.21 -7.64 -16.29
C MET A 80 9.75 -7.68 -16.32
N GLU A 81 10.37 -8.66 -16.98
CA GLU A 81 11.82 -8.73 -17.12
C GLU A 81 12.37 -7.51 -17.89
N LYS A 82 11.73 -7.13 -19.01
CA LYS A 82 12.10 -5.92 -19.76
C LYS A 82 12.04 -4.66 -18.88
N ALA A 83 10.98 -4.52 -18.09
CA ALA A 83 10.84 -3.41 -17.16
C ALA A 83 11.95 -3.43 -16.07
N MET A 84 12.18 -4.57 -15.44
CA MET A 84 13.19 -4.72 -14.39
C MET A 84 14.61 -4.42 -14.89
N VAL A 85 14.99 -4.89 -16.11
CA VAL A 85 16.30 -4.59 -16.70
C VAL A 85 16.51 -3.09 -16.90
N ARG A 86 15.47 -2.36 -17.34
CA ARG A 86 15.56 -0.90 -17.54
C ARG A 86 15.61 -0.16 -16.19
N CYS A 87 14.72 -0.52 -15.26
CA CYS A 87 14.70 0.09 -13.91
C CYS A 87 16.01 -0.14 -13.16
N ALA A 88 16.63 -1.33 -13.28
CA ALA A 88 17.93 -1.62 -12.66
C ALA A 88 19.03 -0.69 -13.18
N LYS A 89 19.06 -0.39 -14.49
CA LYS A 89 20.04 0.55 -15.09
C LYS A 89 19.86 1.98 -14.59
N LEU A 90 18.62 2.37 -14.30
CA LEU A 90 18.27 3.69 -13.79
C LEU A 90 18.34 3.80 -12.26
N ASN A 91 18.73 2.73 -11.58
CA ASN A 91 18.64 2.58 -10.11
C ASN A 91 17.25 2.90 -9.55
N LYS A 92 16.19 2.63 -10.33
CA LYS A 92 14.79 2.79 -9.90
C LYS A 92 14.22 1.49 -9.41
N ILE A 93 13.17 1.60 -8.59
CA ILE A 93 12.46 0.47 -8.01
C ILE A 93 11.18 0.18 -8.81
N ILE A 94 10.82 -1.09 -8.94
CA ILE A 94 9.49 -1.50 -9.34
C ILE A 94 8.69 -1.82 -8.09
N SER A 95 7.54 -1.17 -7.92
CA SER A 95 6.58 -1.41 -6.85
C SER A 95 5.34 -2.06 -7.46
N ALA A 96 5.07 -3.33 -7.13
CA ALA A 96 4.13 -4.14 -7.89
C ALA A 96 2.90 -4.57 -7.08
N HIS A 97 1.73 -4.18 -7.56
CA HIS A 97 0.50 -4.91 -7.28
C HIS A 97 0.57 -6.27 -7.98
N CYS A 98 0.49 -7.35 -7.22
CA CYS A 98 0.68 -8.69 -7.76
C CYS A 98 -0.66 -9.39 -7.92
N GLU A 99 -1.10 -9.52 -9.16
CA GLU A 99 -2.37 -10.16 -9.50
C GLU A 99 -2.33 -10.83 -10.87
N VAL A 100 -2.58 -12.13 -10.89
CA VAL A 100 -2.72 -12.91 -12.14
C VAL A 100 -4.18 -12.87 -12.56
N ASN A 101 -4.51 -12.10 -13.60
CA ASN A 101 -5.88 -11.84 -14.05
C ASN A 101 -6.68 -13.10 -14.38
N ASP A 102 -6.05 -14.09 -15.01
CA ASP A 102 -6.69 -15.37 -15.39
C ASP A 102 -7.19 -16.18 -14.18
N LEU A 103 -6.65 -15.91 -12.99
CA LEU A 103 -7.03 -16.59 -11.76
C LEU A 103 -8.16 -15.89 -10.99
N LEU A 104 -8.55 -14.68 -11.36
CA LEU A 104 -9.62 -13.93 -10.69
C LEU A 104 -11.01 -14.50 -10.95
N LYS A 105 -11.29 -14.98 -12.16
CA LYS A 105 -12.56 -15.62 -12.56
C LYS A 105 -13.81 -14.80 -12.21
N GLY A 106 -13.68 -13.47 -12.16
CA GLY A 106 -14.74 -12.55 -11.76
C GLY A 106 -15.02 -12.55 -10.26
N GLY A 107 -14.08 -13.00 -9.45
CA GLY A 107 -14.09 -12.89 -7.99
C GLY A 107 -13.97 -11.44 -7.53
N TYR A 108 -14.43 -11.17 -6.31
CA TYR A 108 -14.44 -9.83 -5.72
C TYR A 108 -14.23 -9.78 -4.20
N ILE A 109 -14.14 -10.94 -3.56
CA ILE A 109 -13.70 -11.16 -2.17
C ILE A 109 -12.82 -12.41 -2.14
N HIS A 110 -12.24 -12.74 -1.00
CA HIS A 110 -11.45 -13.97 -0.83
C HIS A 110 -12.27 -15.24 -1.08
N ASP A 111 -11.69 -16.25 -1.75
CA ASP A 111 -12.24 -17.60 -1.88
C ASP A 111 -12.08 -18.38 -0.56
N GLY A 112 -12.70 -17.86 0.49
CA GLY A 112 -12.63 -18.36 1.85
C GLY A 112 -13.98 -18.81 2.41
N VAL A 113 -14.10 -18.75 3.74
CA VAL A 113 -15.27 -19.20 4.49
C VAL A 113 -16.49 -18.36 4.14
N TYR A 114 -16.40 -17.03 4.31
CA TYR A 114 -17.49 -16.11 4.04
C TYR A 114 -18.02 -16.23 2.60
N CYS A 115 -17.11 -16.31 1.63
CA CYS A 115 -17.46 -16.47 0.21
C CYS A 115 -18.34 -17.68 -0.05
N LYS A 116 -17.97 -18.83 0.55
CA LYS A 116 -18.70 -20.10 0.38
C LYS A 116 -20.05 -20.11 1.09
N GLU A 117 -20.09 -19.60 2.31
CA GLU A 117 -21.32 -19.56 3.14
C GLU A 117 -22.38 -18.63 2.55
N HIS A 118 -21.97 -17.52 1.90
CA HIS A 118 -22.88 -16.51 1.37
C HIS A 118 -23.04 -16.55 -0.16
N GLY A 119 -22.43 -17.53 -0.84
CA GLY A 119 -22.60 -17.73 -2.29
C GLY A 119 -21.96 -16.66 -3.17
N HIS A 120 -20.87 -16.05 -2.74
CA HIS A 120 -20.09 -15.07 -3.50
C HIS A 120 -19.12 -15.72 -4.49
N LYS A 121 -18.46 -14.88 -5.31
CA LYS A 121 -17.35 -15.32 -6.16
C LYS A 121 -16.02 -14.93 -5.51
N GLY A 122 -15.17 -15.93 -5.33
CA GLY A 122 -13.90 -15.78 -4.63
C GLY A 122 -12.71 -15.49 -5.54
N ILE A 123 -11.75 -14.74 -5.00
CA ILE A 123 -10.41 -14.54 -5.53
C ILE A 123 -9.47 -15.48 -4.78
N CYS A 124 -8.87 -16.44 -5.48
CA CYS A 124 -7.96 -17.39 -4.86
C CYS A 124 -6.64 -16.74 -4.45
N SER A 125 -5.99 -17.22 -3.38
CA SER A 125 -4.70 -16.72 -2.92
C SER A 125 -3.60 -16.82 -3.98
N LYS A 126 -3.69 -17.83 -4.86
CA LYS A 126 -2.73 -18.03 -5.95
C LYS A 126 -2.67 -16.85 -6.92
N SER A 127 -3.73 -16.07 -7.08
CA SER A 127 -3.72 -14.89 -7.94
C SER A 127 -2.65 -13.87 -7.53
N GLU A 128 -2.35 -13.77 -6.24
CA GLU A 128 -1.31 -12.90 -5.68
C GLU A 128 0.07 -13.58 -5.71
N TRP A 129 0.23 -14.68 -4.97
CA TRP A 129 1.55 -15.23 -4.73
C TRP A 129 2.23 -15.83 -5.97
N ALA A 130 1.48 -16.26 -7.00
CA ALA A 130 2.08 -16.79 -8.23
C ALA A 130 2.85 -15.71 -9.01
N GLN A 131 2.35 -14.48 -9.05
CA GLN A 131 3.09 -13.36 -9.61
C GLN A 131 4.30 -13.01 -8.76
N ILE A 132 4.16 -12.98 -7.43
CA ILE A 132 5.27 -12.70 -6.51
C ILE A 132 6.41 -13.70 -6.71
N GLU A 133 6.09 -14.99 -6.81
CA GLU A 133 7.09 -16.03 -7.05
C GLU A 133 7.84 -15.84 -8.37
N ARG A 134 7.10 -15.52 -9.43
CA ARG A 134 7.68 -15.21 -10.75
C ARG A 134 8.60 -14.00 -10.67
N ASP A 135 8.13 -12.93 -10.08
CA ASP A 135 8.83 -11.64 -10.10
C ASP A 135 10.03 -11.62 -9.16
N CYS A 136 10.01 -12.35 -8.04
CA CYS A 136 11.20 -12.56 -7.21
C CYS A 136 12.34 -13.25 -7.97
N LYS A 137 12.01 -14.24 -8.82
CA LYS A 137 13.01 -14.91 -9.69
C LYS A 137 13.57 -13.95 -10.74
N LEU A 138 12.74 -13.07 -11.29
CA LEU A 138 13.16 -12.03 -12.23
C LEU A 138 14.01 -10.95 -11.56
N ALA A 139 13.65 -10.52 -10.34
CA ALA A 139 14.46 -9.59 -9.56
C ALA A 139 15.85 -10.18 -9.23
N GLU A 140 15.92 -11.47 -8.87
CA GLU A 140 17.18 -12.19 -8.66
C GLU A 140 18.05 -12.18 -9.94
N LYS A 141 17.45 -12.47 -11.10
CA LYS A 141 18.12 -12.51 -12.40
C LYS A 141 18.61 -11.16 -12.88
N THR A 142 17.81 -10.10 -12.69
CA THR A 142 18.07 -8.76 -13.23
C THR A 142 18.84 -7.84 -12.29
N GLY A 143 18.85 -8.16 -10.98
CA GLY A 143 19.39 -7.31 -9.92
C GLY A 143 18.55 -6.06 -9.64
N CYS A 144 17.31 -5.99 -10.18
CA CYS A 144 16.40 -4.89 -9.98
C CYS A 144 15.94 -4.83 -8.52
N ARG A 145 15.79 -3.62 -7.99
CA ARG A 145 15.08 -3.37 -6.72
C ARG A 145 13.59 -3.63 -6.96
N TYR A 146 13.01 -4.51 -6.19
CA TYR A 146 11.62 -4.93 -6.34
C TYR A 146 10.87 -4.80 -5.02
N HIS A 147 9.76 -4.08 -5.02
CA HIS A 147 8.90 -3.93 -3.86
C HIS A 147 7.54 -4.54 -4.15
N VAL A 148 7.07 -5.41 -3.26
CA VAL A 148 5.76 -6.06 -3.39
C VAL A 148 4.75 -5.29 -2.56
N CYS A 149 3.77 -4.68 -3.22
CA CYS A 149 2.71 -3.91 -2.56
C CYS A 149 1.76 -4.82 -1.78
N HIS A 150 1.23 -4.32 -0.67
CA HIS A 150 0.06 -4.80 0.08
C HIS A 150 -0.14 -6.32 0.06
N ILE A 151 0.89 -7.13 0.40
CA ILE A 151 0.75 -8.59 0.44
C ILE A 151 -0.32 -9.01 1.45
N SER A 152 -1.08 -10.03 1.10
CA SER A 152 -2.23 -10.49 1.89
C SER A 152 -2.21 -11.99 2.21
N THR A 153 -1.31 -12.79 1.63
CA THR A 153 -1.31 -14.24 1.76
C THR A 153 -0.08 -14.79 2.48
N LYS A 154 -0.22 -15.90 3.20
CA LYS A 154 0.87 -16.60 3.89
C LYS A 154 1.95 -17.09 2.93
N GLU A 155 1.55 -17.53 1.73
CA GLU A 155 2.48 -17.98 0.71
C GLU A 155 3.35 -16.82 0.22
N SER A 156 2.80 -15.60 0.09
CA SER A 156 3.56 -14.41 -0.26
C SER A 156 4.64 -14.11 0.77
N VAL A 157 4.32 -14.20 2.06
CA VAL A 157 5.30 -14.04 3.15
C VAL A 157 6.43 -15.07 3.04
N ASP A 158 6.11 -16.34 2.82
CA ASP A 158 7.11 -17.42 2.72
C ASP A 158 8.00 -17.26 1.48
N ILE A 159 7.43 -16.92 0.32
CA ILE A 159 8.16 -16.67 -0.92
C ILE A 159 9.16 -15.52 -0.74
N ILE A 160 8.71 -14.40 -0.19
CA ILE A 160 9.55 -13.21 0.02
C ILE A 160 10.65 -13.51 1.05
N ARG A 161 10.32 -14.18 2.15
CA ARG A 161 11.31 -14.61 3.16
C ARG A 161 12.43 -15.44 2.53
N LYS A 162 12.07 -16.42 1.70
CA LYS A 162 13.03 -17.26 0.96
C LYS A 162 13.84 -16.44 -0.07
N ALA A 163 13.23 -15.49 -0.75
CA ALA A 163 13.93 -14.61 -1.69
C ALA A 163 14.95 -13.72 -0.98
N LYS A 164 14.57 -13.09 0.13
CA LYS A 164 15.48 -12.30 0.99
C LYS A 164 16.66 -13.14 1.50
N ALA A 165 16.40 -14.36 1.95
CA ALA A 165 17.45 -15.27 2.42
C ALA A 165 18.48 -15.63 1.33
N ARG A 166 18.10 -15.55 0.05
CA ARG A 166 19.02 -15.71 -1.09
C ARG A 166 19.73 -14.42 -1.51
N GLY A 167 19.44 -13.29 -0.84
CA GLY A 167 20.05 -12.01 -1.17
C GLY A 167 19.36 -11.25 -2.33
N VAL A 168 18.15 -11.64 -2.70
CA VAL A 168 17.36 -10.90 -3.70
C VAL A 168 17.03 -9.53 -3.15
N LYS A 169 17.15 -8.48 -3.96
CA LYS A 169 16.79 -7.10 -3.61
C LYS A 169 15.27 -6.91 -3.59
N VAL A 170 14.58 -7.65 -2.75
CA VAL A 170 13.13 -7.62 -2.59
C VAL A 170 12.75 -7.04 -1.23
N THR A 171 11.77 -6.16 -1.23
CA THR A 171 11.08 -5.64 -0.04
C THR A 171 9.58 -5.81 -0.23
N CYS A 172 8.80 -5.71 0.85
CA CYS A 172 7.34 -5.78 0.74
C CYS A 172 6.64 -4.97 1.82
N GLU A 173 5.37 -4.74 1.58
CA GLU A 173 4.47 -4.07 2.51
C GLU A 173 3.16 -4.84 2.70
N THR A 174 2.47 -4.55 3.80
CA THR A 174 1.10 -4.99 4.04
C THR A 174 0.26 -3.85 4.61
N GLY A 175 -1.06 -4.01 4.68
CA GLY A 175 -1.96 -2.97 5.17
C GLY A 175 -2.47 -3.20 6.60
N PRO A 176 -2.92 -2.15 7.32
CA PRO A 176 -3.52 -2.28 8.64
C PRO A 176 -4.70 -3.23 8.68
N HIS A 177 -5.52 -3.24 7.61
CA HIS A 177 -6.69 -4.11 7.49
C HIS A 177 -6.30 -5.59 7.37
N TYR A 178 -5.22 -5.94 6.68
CA TYR A 178 -4.72 -7.33 6.60
C TYR A 178 -4.09 -7.83 7.89
N LEU A 179 -3.61 -6.93 8.74
CA LEU A 179 -3.01 -7.27 10.05
C LEU A 179 -4.03 -7.39 11.18
N THR A 180 -5.26 -6.94 10.96
CA THR A 180 -6.26 -6.80 12.05
C THR A 180 -7.61 -7.42 11.75
N MET A 181 -7.82 -7.85 10.51
CA MET A 181 -9.09 -8.44 10.03
C MET A 181 -8.82 -9.63 9.11
N CYS A 182 -9.80 -10.51 9.00
CA CYS A 182 -9.80 -11.64 8.08
C CYS A 182 -11.17 -11.77 7.39
N ASP A 183 -11.35 -12.77 6.52
CA ASP A 183 -12.59 -12.98 5.78
C ASP A 183 -13.81 -13.30 6.65
N GLU A 184 -13.58 -13.83 7.87
CA GLU A 184 -14.65 -14.05 8.87
C GLU A 184 -15.26 -12.74 9.42
N ASP A 185 -14.55 -11.60 9.27
CA ASP A 185 -15.00 -10.27 9.71
C ASP A 185 -15.82 -9.54 8.65
N LEU A 186 -16.00 -10.13 7.45
CA LEU A 186 -16.75 -9.52 6.36
C LEU A 186 -18.23 -9.32 6.71
N LEU A 187 -18.77 -8.23 6.21
CA LEU A 187 -20.21 -7.96 6.20
C LEU A 187 -20.65 -7.67 4.76
N GLU A 188 -21.96 -7.78 4.47
CA GLU A 188 -22.53 -7.43 3.15
C GLU A 188 -22.54 -5.90 2.93
N ASP A 189 -21.37 -5.31 2.99
CA ASP A 189 -21.16 -3.86 2.90
C ASP A 189 -19.91 -3.55 2.08
N GLY A 190 -20.01 -2.60 1.16
CA GLY A 190 -18.91 -2.20 0.30
C GLY A 190 -17.66 -1.69 1.04
N ARG A 191 -17.78 -1.25 2.30
CA ARG A 191 -16.64 -0.84 3.14
C ARG A 191 -15.66 -1.97 3.45
N PHE A 192 -16.03 -3.23 3.20
CA PHE A 192 -15.15 -4.40 3.32
C PHE A 192 -14.59 -4.88 1.98
N LYS A 193 -14.86 -4.16 0.88
CA LYS A 193 -14.36 -4.51 -0.44
C LYS A 193 -13.10 -3.74 -0.79
N MET A 194 -11.97 -4.45 -0.83
CA MET A 194 -10.65 -3.96 -1.27
C MET A 194 -9.95 -5.04 -2.10
N ASN A 195 -8.87 -4.69 -2.77
CA ASN A 195 -8.02 -5.62 -3.52
C ASN A 195 -6.53 -5.34 -3.25
N PRO A 196 -5.81 -6.35 -2.70
CA PRO A 196 -6.24 -7.71 -2.35
C PRO A 196 -7.40 -7.76 -1.36
N PRO A 197 -8.22 -8.84 -1.38
CA PRO A 197 -9.29 -9.00 -0.39
C PRO A 197 -8.75 -9.42 0.97
N LEU A 198 -9.51 -9.17 2.04
CA LEU A 198 -9.24 -9.77 3.35
C LEU A 198 -9.20 -11.29 3.22
N ARG A 199 -8.09 -11.91 3.62
CA ARG A 199 -7.83 -13.34 3.52
C ARG A 199 -8.24 -14.08 4.79
N SER A 200 -7.88 -15.35 4.86
CA SER A 200 -8.14 -16.18 6.03
C SER A 200 -7.42 -15.68 7.30
N ARG A 201 -7.89 -16.14 8.45
CA ARG A 201 -7.21 -15.90 9.74
C ARG A 201 -5.79 -16.46 9.76
N GLU A 202 -5.55 -17.56 9.04
CA GLU A 202 -4.21 -18.12 8.89
C GLU A 202 -3.29 -17.19 8.11
N ASP A 203 -3.78 -16.57 7.05
CA ASP A 203 -3.05 -15.56 6.29
C ASP A 203 -2.73 -14.33 7.15
N MET A 204 -3.73 -13.80 7.86
CA MET A 204 -3.54 -12.68 8.79
C MET A 204 -2.46 -12.97 9.84
N ASN A 205 -2.48 -14.16 10.45
CA ASN A 205 -1.47 -14.56 11.43
C ASN A 205 -0.06 -14.67 10.81
N ALA A 206 0.04 -15.17 9.58
CA ALA A 206 1.31 -15.24 8.86
C ALA A 206 1.88 -13.86 8.53
N LEU A 207 1.02 -12.88 8.20
CA LEU A 207 1.44 -11.49 8.02
C LEU A 207 1.95 -10.89 9.34
N ILE A 208 1.27 -11.13 10.45
CA ILE A 208 1.73 -10.67 11.78
C ILE A 208 3.11 -11.26 12.12
N GLU A 209 3.33 -12.56 11.88
CA GLU A 209 4.65 -13.16 12.07
C GLU A 209 5.70 -12.58 11.11
N GLY A 210 5.32 -12.29 9.85
CA GLY A 210 6.18 -11.62 8.87
C GLY A 210 6.57 -10.18 9.29
N VAL A 211 5.69 -9.47 9.98
CA VAL A 211 6.00 -8.19 10.61
C VAL A 211 6.98 -8.38 11.77
N LYS A 212 6.76 -9.36 12.64
CA LYS A 212 7.60 -9.63 13.81
C LYS A 212 9.02 -10.03 13.43
N ASP A 213 9.19 -10.92 12.46
CA ASP A 213 10.48 -11.45 12.05
C ASP A 213 11.23 -10.55 11.03
N GLY A 214 10.59 -9.46 10.55
CA GLY A 214 11.20 -8.52 9.61
C GLY A 214 11.16 -8.97 8.14
N THR A 215 10.38 -9.99 7.81
CA THR A 215 10.10 -10.35 6.41
C THR A 215 9.32 -9.24 5.72
N ILE A 216 8.35 -8.64 6.41
CA ILE A 216 7.59 -7.47 5.94
C ILE A 216 8.31 -6.20 6.42
N ASP A 217 8.65 -5.33 5.48
CA ASP A 217 9.45 -4.13 5.72
C ASP A 217 8.61 -2.92 6.10
N VAL A 218 7.45 -2.76 5.48
CA VAL A 218 6.64 -1.53 5.51
C VAL A 218 5.18 -1.87 5.84
N ILE A 219 4.51 -0.95 6.53
CA ILE A 219 3.05 -0.95 6.63
C ILE A 219 2.55 0.26 5.85
N ALA A 220 1.91 0.00 4.72
CA ALA A 220 1.28 1.00 3.86
C ALA A 220 -0.23 1.05 4.09
N THR A 221 -0.86 2.17 3.79
CA THR A 221 -2.28 2.36 4.07
C THR A 221 -3.19 1.80 3.01
N ASP A 222 -2.71 1.65 1.79
CA ASP A 222 -3.53 1.36 0.61
C ASP A 222 -4.79 2.24 0.54
N HIS A 223 -4.58 3.55 0.75
CA HIS A 223 -5.66 4.54 0.80
C HIS A 223 -6.26 4.75 -0.58
N ALA A 224 -7.41 4.11 -0.84
CA ALA A 224 -8.12 4.15 -2.11
C ALA A 224 -9.57 4.64 -1.91
N PRO A 225 -9.78 5.97 -1.83
CA PRO A 225 -11.08 6.56 -1.60
C PRO A 225 -12.00 6.45 -2.81
N HIS A 226 -13.25 6.11 -2.55
CA HIS A 226 -14.34 6.08 -3.53
C HIS A 226 -15.55 6.85 -3.02
N SER A 227 -16.41 7.27 -3.93
CA SER A 227 -17.65 7.97 -3.59
C SER A 227 -18.61 7.06 -2.81
N LYS A 228 -19.54 7.68 -2.08
CA LYS A 228 -20.61 6.95 -1.38
C LYS A 228 -21.42 6.07 -2.33
N GLU A 229 -21.70 6.56 -3.53
CA GLU A 229 -22.42 5.81 -4.55
C GLU A 229 -21.67 4.57 -5.02
N GLU A 230 -20.35 4.70 -5.27
CA GLU A 230 -19.51 3.57 -5.67
C GLU A 230 -19.40 2.51 -4.57
N LYS A 231 -19.49 2.89 -3.30
CA LYS A 231 -19.34 2.00 -2.14
C LYS A 231 -20.67 1.50 -1.57
N SER A 232 -21.84 1.91 -2.09
CA SER A 232 -23.17 1.55 -1.57
C SER A 232 -23.80 0.30 -2.20
N LYS A 233 -23.03 -0.47 -2.99
CA LYS A 233 -23.56 -1.57 -3.82
C LYS A 233 -23.21 -2.97 -3.27
N GLY A 234 -22.99 -3.08 -1.95
CA GLY A 234 -22.58 -4.31 -1.27
C GLY A 234 -21.22 -4.83 -1.73
N LEU A 235 -20.85 -6.03 -1.33
CA LEU A 235 -19.55 -6.62 -1.71
C LEU A 235 -19.42 -6.83 -3.23
N LYS A 236 -20.46 -7.26 -3.90
CA LYS A 236 -20.42 -7.57 -5.33
C LYS A 236 -20.30 -6.32 -6.20
N GLY A 237 -21.09 -5.30 -5.93
CA GLY A 237 -21.28 -4.16 -6.84
C GLY A 237 -20.39 -2.95 -6.54
N SER A 238 -19.83 -2.83 -5.33
CA SER A 238 -19.01 -1.69 -4.95
C SER A 238 -17.63 -1.70 -5.65
N ALA A 239 -17.03 -0.51 -5.77
CA ALA A 239 -15.64 -0.37 -6.18
C ALA A 239 -14.68 -0.97 -5.12
N MET A 240 -13.52 -1.47 -5.56
CA MET A 240 -12.47 -1.98 -4.68
C MET A 240 -11.63 -0.83 -4.14
N GLY A 241 -11.45 -0.78 -2.83
CA GLY A 241 -10.66 0.23 -2.11
C GLY A 241 -11.36 0.75 -0.87
N VAL A 242 -10.56 1.13 0.12
CA VAL A 242 -11.00 1.69 1.40
C VAL A 242 -10.13 2.87 1.78
N VAL A 243 -10.63 3.75 2.66
CA VAL A 243 -9.82 4.83 3.21
C VAL A 243 -9.03 4.32 4.42
N GLY A 244 -7.75 4.68 4.52
CA GLY A 244 -6.83 4.16 5.54
C GLY A 244 -5.93 5.19 6.19
N LEU A 245 -5.66 6.35 5.55
CA LEU A 245 -4.68 7.32 6.06
C LEU A 245 -4.97 7.76 7.51
N GLU A 246 -6.20 8.15 7.80
CA GLU A 246 -6.57 8.73 9.10
C GLU A 246 -6.74 7.68 10.22
N THR A 247 -6.79 6.39 9.88
CA THR A 247 -7.02 5.31 10.85
C THR A 247 -5.79 4.43 11.08
N ALA A 248 -4.84 4.41 10.15
CA ALA A 248 -3.73 3.45 10.15
C ALA A 248 -2.96 3.43 11.48
N PHE A 249 -2.48 4.58 11.96
CA PHE A 249 -1.72 4.64 13.22
C PHE A 249 -2.56 4.16 14.41
N GLY A 250 -3.77 4.68 14.57
CA GLY A 250 -4.66 4.32 15.69
C GLY A 250 -5.01 2.82 15.71
N VAL A 251 -5.31 2.24 14.53
CA VAL A 251 -5.58 0.80 14.39
C VAL A 251 -4.37 -0.03 14.81
N LEU A 252 -3.20 0.27 14.26
CA LEU A 252 -1.97 -0.48 14.51
C LEU A 252 -1.48 -0.30 15.95
N ASN A 253 -1.54 0.93 16.49
CA ASN A 253 -1.20 1.18 17.88
C ASN A 253 -2.11 0.38 18.81
N THR A 254 -3.42 0.40 18.60
CA THR A 254 -4.39 -0.33 19.42
C THR A 254 -4.22 -1.84 19.33
N LYS A 255 -4.07 -2.36 18.11
CA LYS A 255 -4.14 -3.81 17.86
C LYS A 255 -2.78 -4.52 17.97
N LEU A 256 -1.67 -3.83 17.68
CA LEU A 256 -0.36 -4.45 17.68
C LEU A 256 0.56 -3.93 18.79
N VAL A 257 0.58 -2.61 19.04
CA VAL A 257 1.49 -2.03 20.03
C VAL A 257 0.93 -2.23 21.44
N LYS A 258 -0.30 -1.80 21.71
CA LYS A 258 -0.93 -1.90 23.04
C LYS A 258 -1.14 -3.35 23.49
N THR A 259 -1.20 -4.27 22.55
CA THR A 259 -1.28 -5.72 22.86
C THR A 259 0.09 -6.40 22.97
N GLY A 260 1.18 -5.67 22.73
CA GLY A 260 2.55 -6.20 22.86
C GLY A 260 3.00 -7.09 21.71
N VAL A 261 2.31 -7.07 20.56
CA VAL A 261 2.68 -7.84 19.36
C VAL A 261 3.97 -7.29 18.75
N ILE A 262 4.09 -5.96 18.67
CA ILE A 262 5.30 -5.22 18.26
C ILE A 262 5.53 -4.03 19.18
N SER A 263 6.76 -3.48 19.20
CA SER A 263 7.02 -2.22 19.90
C SER A 263 6.54 -1.00 19.09
N LEU A 264 6.39 0.15 19.77
CA LEU A 264 6.06 1.42 19.11
C LEU A 264 7.17 1.83 18.13
N GLU A 265 8.43 1.64 18.51
CA GLU A 265 9.59 1.95 17.68
C GLU A 265 9.54 1.14 16.37
N LYS A 266 9.19 -0.16 16.46
CA LYS A 266 9.01 -1.00 15.28
C LYS A 266 7.90 -0.48 14.37
N LEU A 267 6.77 -0.08 14.93
CA LEU A 267 5.67 0.50 14.17
C LEU A 267 6.11 1.77 13.43
N ILE A 268 6.79 2.69 14.12
CA ILE A 268 7.29 3.93 13.52
C ILE A 268 8.36 3.65 12.46
N ASP A 269 9.27 2.70 12.70
CA ASP A 269 10.25 2.28 11.72
C ASP A 269 9.57 1.82 10.41
N MET A 270 8.56 0.95 10.51
CA MET A 270 7.83 0.40 9.36
C MET A 270 6.94 1.41 8.63
N MET A 271 6.44 2.45 9.32
CA MET A 271 5.57 3.47 8.71
C MET A 271 6.33 4.72 8.24
N SER A 272 7.56 4.94 8.70
CA SER A 272 8.30 6.19 8.44
C SER A 272 9.71 5.94 7.91
N VAL A 273 10.56 5.24 8.66
CA VAL A 273 12.00 5.11 8.32
C VAL A 273 12.18 4.19 7.12
N LYS A 274 11.63 2.98 7.18
CA LYS A 274 11.78 1.97 6.12
C LYS A 274 11.25 2.39 4.76
N PRO A 275 10.05 3.01 4.63
CA PRO A 275 9.61 3.52 3.33
C PRO A 275 10.59 4.53 2.75
N ARG A 276 11.16 5.44 3.58
CA ARG A 276 12.13 6.43 3.10
C ARG A 276 13.44 5.77 2.62
N GLU A 277 13.94 4.77 3.34
CA GLU A 277 15.12 4.00 2.92
C GLU A 277 14.87 3.23 1.60
N ILE A 278 13.70 2.59 1.46
CA ILE A 278 13.36 1.77 0.30
C ILE A 278 13.17 2.62 -0.96
N PHE A 279 12.56 3.78 -0.82
CA PHE A 279 12.22 4.64 -1.96
C PHE A 279 13.17 5.83 -2.14
N ASP A 280 14.30 5.87 -1.43
CA ASP A 280 15.31 6.93 -1.48
C ASP A 280 14.73 8.32 -1.19
N ILE A 281 13.79 8.41 -0.24
CA ILE A 281 13.12 9.65 0.17
C ILE A 281 13.93 10.31 1.29
N SER A 282 14.32 11.56 1.12
CA SER A 282 15.05 12.33 2.13
C SER A 282 14.23 12.57 3.40
N GLY A 283 14.90 12.86 4.53
CA GLY A 283 14.27 13.13 5.82
C GLY A 283 14.05 11.88 6.68
N GLY A 284 13.09 11.92 7.63
CA GLY A 284 12.80 10.82 8.55
C GLY A 284 13.79 10.68 9.72
N LYS A 285 14.59 11.73 9.99
CA LYS A 285 15.56 11.76 11.10
C LYS A 285 15.37 13.01 11.94
N ILE A 286 15.49 12.86 13.25
CA ILE A 286 15.52 13.98 14.19
C ILE A 286 16.99 14.24 14.54
N GLU A 287 17.63 15.12 13.78
CA GLU A 287 19.05 15.49 13.97
C GLU A 287 19.27 16.97 13.65
N VAL A 288 20.33 17.56 14.19
CA VAL A 288 20.67 18.97 13.97
C VAL A 288 20.98 19.20 12.47
N GLY A 289 20.26 20.13 11.85
CA GLY A 289 20.40 20.46 10.43
C GLY A 289 19.46 19.69 9.49
N ALA A 290 18.72 18.69 10.00
CA ALA A 290 17.68 18.04 9.22
C ALA A 290 16.44 18.95 9.09
N PRO A 291 15.65 18.81 8.00
CA PRO A 291 14.33 19.44 7.91
C PRO A 291 13.44 19.01 9.07
N ALA A 292 12.68 19.95 9.62
CA ALA A 292 11.73 19.64 10.70
C ALA A 292 10.44 19.06 10.10
N ASP A 293 10.48 17.78 9.75
CA ASP A 293 9.33 16.98 9.31
C ASP A 293 8.92 16.09 10.47
N LEU A 294 7.95 16.54 11.28
CA LEU A 294 7.63 15.97 12.58
C LEU A 294 6.14 15.69 12.73
N ALA A 295 5.81 14.60 13.42
CA ALA A 295 4.46 14.34 13.92
C ALA A 295 4.47 14.20 15.44
N LEU A 296 3.55 14.84 16.13
CA LEU A 296 3.31 14.67 17.56
C LEU A 296 2.09 13.75 17.74
N LEU A 297 2.34 12.56 18.27
CA LEU A 297 1.33 11.54 18.47
C LEU A 297 1.02 11.37 19.95
N ASP A 298 -0.25 11.46 20.33
CA ASP A 298 -0.71 10.99 21.65
C ASP A 298 -1.11 9.52 21.51
N ILE A 299 -0.25 8.64 22.04
CA ILE A 299 -0.39 7.18 21.90
C ILE A 299 -1.47 6.57 22.80
N ASP A 300 -1.96 7.33 23.78
CA ASP A 300 -2.95 6.89 24.77
C ASP A 300 -4.35 7.48 24.52
N LYS A 301 -4.45 8.53 23.72
CA LYS A 301 -5.72 9.20 23.43
C LYS A 301 -6.72 8.24 22.79
N GLU A 302 -7.84 8.05 23.48
CA GLU A 302 -8.94 7.23 22.99
C GLU A 302 -9.88 8.02 22.08
N TRP A 303 -10.29 7.41 21.00
CA TRP A 303 -11.27 7.96 20.07
C TRP A 303 -12.05 6.87 19.36
N CYS A 304 -13.20 7.21 18.78
CA CYS A 304 -14.01 6.30 17.99
C CYS A 304 -13.95 6.70 16.52
N VAL A 305 -13.77 5.70 15.64
CA VAL A 305 -13.71 5.92 14.19
C VAL A 305 -15.09 6.35 13.69
N ASP A 306 -15.19 7.63 13.35
CA ASP A 306 -16.37 8.24 12.75
C ASP A 306 -16.00 8.73 11.33
N PRO A 307 -16.41 8.02 10.26
CA PRO A 307 -16.06 8.38 8.89
C PRO A 307 -16.53 9.79 8.49
N GLU A 308 -17.60 10.31 9.11
CA GLU A 308 -18.11 11.65 8.78
C GLU A 308 -17.16 12.77 9.26
N LYS A 309 -16.22 12.45 10.15
CA LYS A 309 -15.16 13.38 10.63
C LYS A 309 -13.88 13.33 9.81
N PHE A 310 -13.78 12.44 8.83
CA PHE A 310 -12.57 12.35 7.99
C PHE A 310 -12.41 13.59 7.11
N VAL A 311 -11.16 13.98 6.89
CA VAL A 311 -10.80 15.03 5.93
C VAL A 311 -10.84 14.48 4.50
N THR A 312 -10.45 13.22 4.31
CA THR A 312 -10.58 12.56 3.01
C THR A 312 -12.03 12.59 2.51
N MET A 313 -12.22 12.73 1.21
CA MET A 313 -13.56 12.75 0.60
C MET A 313 -14.28 11.38 0.68
N GLY A 314 -13.52 10.28 0.69
CA GLY A 314 -14.06 8.93 0.87
C GLY A 314 -14.48 8.66 2.33
N ARG A 315 -15.49 7.81 2.53
CA ARG A 315 -16.04 7.46 3.84
C ARG A 315 -15.97 5.96 4.14
N ALA A 316 -15.68 5.15 3.14
CA ALA A 316 -15.68 3.69 3.29
C ALA A 316 -14.42 3.20 4.01
N THR A 317 -14.56 2.84 5.27
CA THR A 317 -13.52 2.20 6.08
C THR A 317 -14.09 0.97 6.79
N PRO A 318 -13.38 -0.16 6.82
CA PRO A 318 -13.83 -1.33 7.58
C PRO A 318 -13.75 -1.10 9.09
N PHE A 319 -13.04 -0.07 9.53
CA PHE A 319 -12.82 0.27 10.95
C PHE A 319 -13.89 1.18 11.55
N GLN A 320 -14.97 1.50 10.83
CA GLN A 320 -16.06 2.32 11.38
C GLN A 320 -16.53 1.79 12.73
N ASP A 321 -16.76 2.71 13.68
CA ASP A 321 -17.19 2.46 15.06
C ASP A 321 -16.14 1.75 15.95
N TRP A 322 -14.92 1.49 15.44
CA TRP A 322 -13.86 0.95 16.27
C TRP A 322 -13.38 1.99 17.28
N LYS A 323 -13.18 1.54 18.53
CA LYS A 323 -12.51 2.33 19.56
C LYS A 323 -11.01 2.12 19.43
N LEU A 324 -10.29 3.20 19.18
CA LEU A 324 -8.86 3.20 18.93
C LEU A 324 -8.13 4.02 19.99
N GLN A 325 -6.87 3.69 20.20
CA GLN A 325 -5.89 4.48 20.97
C GLN A 325 -4.81 4.98 20.02
N GLY A 326 -4.48 6.26 20.13
CA GLY A 326 -3.46 6.91 19.32
C GLY A 326 -4.05 7.85 18.27
N GLU A 327 -3.72 9.13 18.41
CA GLU A 327 -4.13 10.19 17.49
C GLU A 327 -2.97 11.14 17.22
N ASN A 328 -2.90 11.67 15.99
CA ASN A 328 -1.95 12.72 15.66
C ASN A 328 -2.49 14.08 16.14
N LEU A 329 -1.69 14.79 16.92
CA LEU A 329 -2.03 16.11 17.47
C LEU A 329 -1.44 17.25 16.67
N LEU A 330 -0.25 17.06 16.09
CA LEU A 330 0.47 18.09 15.34
C LEU A 330 1.26 17.47 14.19
N THR A 331 1.26 18.13 13.05
CA THR A 331 2.16 17.80 11.94
C THR A 331 2.93 19.04 11.54
N ILE A 332 4.24 18.94 11.52
CA ILE A 332 5.17 19.97 11.06
C ILE A 332 5.83 19.44 9.78
N TYR A 333 5.84 20.26 8.74
CA TYR A 333 6.50 19.96 7.49
C TYR A 333 7.43 21.10 7.09
N LYS A 334 8.71 20.78 6.92
CA LYS A 334 9.79 21.76 6.65
C LYS A 334 9.80 22.95 7.63
N GLY A 335 9.44 22.69 8.89
CA GLY A 335 9.41 23.69 9.94
C GLY A 335 8.10 24.46 10.09
N GLU A 336 7.12 24.25 9.21
CA GLU A 336 5.80 24.89 9.26
C GLU A 336 4.74 23.94 9.81
N ILE A 337 3.83 24.45 10.64
CA ILE A 337 2.69 23.67 11.13
C ILE A 337 1.67 23.54 10.00
N VAL A 338 1.47 22.30 9.52
CA VAL A 338 0.50 21.97 8.47
C VAL A 338 -0.79 21.36 9.02
N TYR A 339 -0.76 20.90 10.26
CA TYR A 339 -1.93 20.41 10.98
C TYR A 339 -1.74 20.57 12.49
N GLU A 340 -2.79 21.01 13.19
CA GLU A 340 -2.86 21.14 14.65
C GLU A 340 -4.26 20.76 15.13
N ALA A 341 -4.32 19.87 16.13
CA ALA A 341 -5.54 19.41 16.81
C ALA A 341 -5.61 19.86 18.27
N LEU A 342 -4.68 20.71 18.70
CA LEU A 342 -4.53 21.22 20.08
C LEU A 342 -5.50 22.34 20.38
#